data_7267331c9f7a4d5c3ef4b5fdd994fa35
#
_entry.id   7267331c9f7a4d5c3ef4b5fdd994fa35
#
_cell.length_a   1.000
_cell.length_b   1.000
_cell.length_c   1.000
_cell.angle_alpha   90.00
_cell.angle_beta   90.00
_cell.angle_gamma   90.00
#
_symmetry.space_group_name_H-M   'P 1'
#
loop_
_entity.id
_entity.type
_entity.pdbx_description
1 polymer ?
#
loop_
_entity_poly.entity_id
_entity_poly.type
_entity_poly.pdbx_seq_one_letter_code
_entity_poly.pdbx_strand_id
1 'polypeptide(L)'
;RYDLPMWRFTNSGTEATMDAIRVARGVTGRDKIVKVEGGYHGHHDEVMISMKPSLDLAGPADNPTPVPSTAGVTQAVLGDTIVIPYNDADALERALASNEVAAFIVEPVMENIGICLPRPGYLEAVREITRRHGTLLIFDEVKTGITAGWSGATGALGVTPDLVCLAKSLGGGLPLGAFGGTRECMDQITAGRVLHLGTYNGNPLVMAAAVAVLSEVCTPEETQATIARNSALVAACNEVISGAGLPAHTIQFGAKGCVTWAPEPIRNYRDYKATNFDLAFAQWIHGINRGVMLPPGLDEQWLISVMHSEEDALRYADVFGEFVDELTA
;
A
#
# COMPACT_ATOMS: atom_id res chain seq x y z
N ARG A 1 16.80 8.52 2.16
CA ARG A 1 16.08 7.29 2.47
C ARG A 1 15.79 6.42 1.25
N TYR A 2 15.43 7.01 0.10
CA TYR A 2 14.91 6.30 -1.08
C TYR A 2 15.87 6.24 -2.27
N ASP A 3 17.03 6.86 -2.16
CA ASP A 3 18.01 7.00 -3.25
C ASP A 3 17.42 7.60 -4.54
N LEU A 4 16.44 8.49 -4.39
CA LEU A 4 15.83 9.23 -5.48
C LEU A 4 16.20 10.72 -5.37
N PRO A 5 16.72 11.33 -6.45
CA PRO A 5 17.39 12.64 -6.36
C PRO A 5 16.45 13.83 -6.24
N MET A 6 15.19 13.72 -6.62
CA MET A 6 14.27 14.87 -6.71
C MET A 6 12.91 14.53 -6.13
N TRP A 7 12.34 15.51 -5.38
CA TRP A 7 11.06 15.36 -4.69
C TRP A 7 10.18 16.59 -4.86
N ARG A 8 8.87 16.38 -4.85
CA ARG A 8 7.82 17.39 -4.78
C ARG A 8 6.85 17.06 -3.66
N PHE A 9 6.24 18.10 -3.08
CA PHE A 9 5.31 17.96 -1.97
C PHE A 9 3.89 18.25 -2.42
N THR A 10 2.96 17.53 -1.85
CA THR A 10 1.50 17.64 -2.04
C THR A 10 0.83 17.63 -0.65
N ASN A 11 -0.50 17.64 -0.59
CA ASN A 11 -1.21 17.63 0.69
C ASN A 11 -1.79 16.26 1.04
N SER A 12 -1.79 15.32 0.09
CA SER A 12 -2.35 13.97 0.26
C SER A 12 -1.67 12.94 -0.64
N GLY A 13 -1.90 11.65 -0.33
CA GLY A 13 -1.46 10.56 -1.20
C GLY A 13 -2.18 10.56 -2.55
N THR A 14 -3.45 10.97 -2.58
CA THR A 14 -4.22 11.12 -3.84
C THR A 14 -3.57 12.11 -4.79
N GLU A 15 -3.15 13.28 -4.30
CA GLU A 15 -2.43 14.26 -5.12
C GLU A 15 -1.08 13.71 -5.57
N ALA A 16 -0.35 13.02 -4.68
CA ALA A 16 0.96 12.45 -5.01
C ALA A 16 0.88 11.42 -6.14
N THR A 17 -0.09 10.50 -6.08
CA THR A 17 -0.29 9.48 -7.12
C THR A 17 -0.82 10.06 -8.43
N MET A 18 -1.73 11.04 -8.35
CA MET A 18 -2.23 11.77 -9.51
C MET A 18 -1.10 12.48 -10.26
N ASP A 19 -0.22 13.19 -9.53
CA ASP A 19 0.90 13.90 -10.14
C ASP A 19 1.98 12.94 -10.65
N ALA A 20 2.25 11.84 -9.97
CA ALA A 20 3.18 10.82 -10.44
C ALA A 20 2.72 10.19 -11.77
N ILE A 21 1.43 9.87 -11.90
CA ILE A 21 0.85 9.36 -13.17
C ILE A 21 0.93 10.43 -14.27
N ARG A 22 0.65 11.71 -13.95
CA ARG A 22 0.79 12.81 -14.91
C ARG A 22 2.23 12.97 -15.39
N VAL A 23 3.20 12.85 -14.50
CA VAL A 23 4.63 12.85 -14.85
C VAL A 23 4.94 11.68 -15.77
N ALA A 24 4.48 10.48 -15.46
CA ALA A 24 4.71 9.29 -16.28
C ALA A 24 4.15 9.45 -17.70
N ARG A 25 2.95 9.98 -17.84
CA ARG A 25 2.36 10.33 -19.14
C ARG A 25 3.18 11.39 -19.87
N GLY A 26 3.68 12.40 -19.16
CA GLY A 26 4.52 13.46 -19.72
C GLY A 26 5.89 12.99 -20.20
N VAL A 27 6.48 11.98 -19.54
CA VAL A 27 7.76 11.35 -19.95
C VAL A 27 7.56 10.48 -21.18
N THR A 28 6.56 9.60 -21.13
CA THR A 28 6.39 8.53 -22.13
C THR A 28 5.59 8.97 -23.37
N GLY A 29 4.78 10.02 -23.26
CA GLY A 29 3.82 10.41 -24.29
C GLY A 29 2.69 9.39 -24.51
N ARG A 30 2.46 8.50 -23.51
CA ARG A 30 1.45 7.45 -23.54
C ARG A 30 0.32 7.77 -22.56
N ASP A 31 -0.88 7.22 -22.78
CA ASP A 31 -2.08 7.57 -22.01
C ASP A 31 -2.45 6.53 -20.96
N LYS A 32 -2.31 5.25 -21.29
CA LYS A 32 -2.80 4.15 -20.43
C LYS A 32 -1.94 3.92 -19.20
N ILE A 33 -2.59 3.44 -18.15
CA ILE A 33 -1.92 2.95 -16.95
C ILE A 33 -2.31 1.50 -16.66
N VAL A 34 -1.44 0.79 -15.97
CA VAL A 34 -1.74 -0.52 -15.37
C VAL A 34 -1.79 -0.34 -13.86
N LYS A 35 -2.76 -0.97 -13.21
CA LYS A 35 -2.82 -1.15 -11.76
C LYS A 35 -3.24 -2.58 -11.41
N VAL A 36 -3.10 -2.96 -10.14
CA VAL A 36 -3.55 -4.29 -9.71
C VAL A 36 -4.97 -4.27 -9.18
N GLU A 37 -5.69 -5.39 -9.36
CA GLU A 37 -7.00 -5.62 -8.75
C GLU A 37 -6.90 -5.57 -7.23
N GLY A 38 -7.80 -4.82 -6.58
CA GLY A 38 -7.76 -4.61 -5.13
C GLY A 38 -6.80 -3.50 -4.66
N GLY A 39 -5.96 -2.94 -5.54
CA GLY A 39 -5.05 -1.84 -5.21
C GLY A 39 -5.77 -0.53 -4.99
N TYR A 40 -5.36 0.24 -3.98
CA TYR A 40 -5.87 1.58 -3.70
C TYR A 40 -4.78 2.63 -3.84
N HIS A 41 -5.01 3.63 -4.67
CA HIS A 41 -4.01 4.67 -4.98
C HIS A 41 -4.58 6.10 -4.85
N GLY A 42 -5.60 6.29 -4.04
CA GLY A 42 -6.31 7.57 -3.90
C GLY A 42 -7.66 7.56 -4.60
N HIS A 43 -8.26 8.75 -4.73
CA HIS A 43 -9.64 8.88 -5.23
C HIS A 43 -9.77 9.76 -6.48
N HIS A 44 -8.71 9.90 -7.27
CA HIS A 44 -8.82 10.44 -8.61
C HIS A 44 -9.27 9.35 -9.60
N ASP A 45 -9.93 9.75 -10.68
CA ASP A 45 -10.71 8.85 -11.53
C ASP A 45 -9.91 7.66 -12.07
N GLU A 46 -8.67 7.86 -12.50
CA GLU A 46 -7.82 6.84 -13.11
C GLU A 46 -7.54 5.64 -12.19
N VAL A 47 -7.58 5.85 -10.87
CA VAL A 47 -7.30 4.79 -9.89
C VAL A 47 -8.54 4.32 -9.14
N MET A 48 -9.69 5.02 -9.31
CA MET A 48 -10.99 4.61 -8.78
C MET A 48 -11.61 3.47 -9.61
N ILE A 49 -10.76 2.52 -10.00
CA ILE A 49 -11.11 1.36 -10.81
C ILE A 49 -10.63 0.11 -10.09
N SER A 50 -11.50 -0.87 -9.95
CA SER A 50 -11.23 -2.19 -9.35
C SER A 50 -10.53 -2.14 -7.98
N MET A 51 -10.93 -1.19 -7.11
CA MET A 51 -10.41 -1.10 -5.73
C MET A 51 -10.91 -2.28 -4.87
N LYS A 52 -12.22 -2.51 -4.89
CA LYS A 52 -12.89 -3.64 -4.22
C LYS A 52 -14.06 -4.13 -5.08
N PRO A 53 -13.80 -4.63 -6.30
CA PRO A 53 -14.87 -5.03 -7.21
C PRO A 53 -15.64 -6.22 -6.66
N SER A 54 -16.95 -6.30 -6.97
CA SER A 54 -17.68 -7.56 -6.82
C SER A 54 -17.08 -8.60 -7.77
N LEU A 55 -16.93 -9.84 -7.30
CA LEU A 55 -16.38 -10.92 -8.12
C LEU A 55 -17.23 -11.23 -9.35
N ASP A 56 -18.55 -10.99 -9.27
CA ASP A 56 -19.48 -11.16 -10.40
C ASP A 56 -19.18 -10.20 -11.57
N LEU A 57 -18.58 -9.03 -11.28
CA LEU A 57 -18.25 -8.02 -12.27
C LEU A 57 -16.77 -8.05 -12.69
N ALA A 58 -15.93 -8.65 -11.84
CA ALA A 58 -14.49 -8.56 -11.96
C ALA A 58 -13.88 -9.47 -13.05
N GLY A 59 -14.69 -10.29 -13.72
CA GLY A 59 -14.24 -11.18 -14.80
C GLY A 59 -13.29 -12.30 -14.33
N PRO A 60 -12.52 -12.91 -15.25
CA PRO A 60 -11.57 -13.99 -14.93
C PRO A 60 -10.44 -13.52 -13.99
N ALA A 61 -9.95 -14.42 -13.13
CA ALA A 61 -8.93 -14.08 -12.15
C ALA A 61 -7.55 -13.76 -12.79
N ASP A 62 -7.23 -14.37 -13.91
CA ASP A 62 -5.98 -14.17 -14.67
C ASP A 62 -6.05 -13.00 -15.67
N ASN A 63 -7.26 -12.45 -15.89
CA ASN A 63 -7.50 -11.31 -16.77
C ASN A 63 -8.69 -10.47 -16.24
N PRO A 64 -8.54 -9.75 -15.12
CA PRO A 64 -9.62 -9.01 -14.51
C PRO A 64 -10.22 -7.95 -15.41
N THR A 65 -11.54 -7.83 -15.39
CA THR A 65 -12.25 -6.74 -16.06
C THR A 65 -12.15 -5.46 -15.23
N PRO A 66 -11.77 -4.31 -15.81
CA PRO A 66 -11.82 -3.03 -15.10
C PRO A 66 -13.25 -2.69 -14.67
N VAL A 67 -13.46 -2.49 -13.36
CA VAL A 67 -14.76 -2.16 -12.77
C VAL A 67 -14.69 -0.79 -12.10
N PRO A 68 -15.53 0.20 -12.47
CA PRO A 68 -15.60 1.46 -11.77
C PRO A 68 -15.93 1.25 -10.28
N SER A 69 -15.15 1.81 -9.40
CA SER A 69 -15.35 1.68 -7.93
C SER A 69 -16.39 2.69 -7.41
N THR A 70 -16.76 3.65 -8.22
CA THR A 70 -17.77 4.67 -7.92
C THR A 70 -18.50 5.13 -9.17
N ALA A 71 -19.70 5.70 -8.98
CA ALA A 71 -20.36 6.45 -10.03
C ALA A 71 -19.55 7.71 -10.39
N GLY A 72 -19.64 8.13 -11.64
CA GLY A 72 -18.94 9.34 -12.12
C GLY A 72 -17.64 9.07 -12.89
N VAL A 73 -17.01 7.91 -12.73
CA VAL A 73 -15.86 7.52 -13.58
C VAL A 73 -16.36 7.41 -15.05
N THR A 74 -15.69 8.14 -15.94
CA THR A 74 -16.08 8.18 -17.35
C THR A 74 -15.59 6.94 -18.12
N GLN A 75 -16.25 6.62 -19.24
CA GLN A 75 -15.84 5.49 -20.09
C GLN A 75 -14.45 5.69 -20.71
N ALA A 76 -14.04 6.93 -20.96
CA ALA A 76 -12.70 7.23 -21.46
C ALA A 76 -11.63 6.84 -20.42
N VAL A 77 -11.80 7.27 -19.17
CA VAL A 77 -10.89 6.92 -18.08
C VAL A 77 -10.87 5.41 -17.83
N LEU A 78 -12.05 4.77 -17.85
CA LEU A 78 -12.14 3.31 -17.70
C LEU A 78 -11.37 2.57 -18.82
N GLY A 79 -11.42 3.08 -20.05
CA GLY A 79 -10.70 2.52 -21.20
C GLY A 79 -9.18 2.71 -21.14
N ASP A 80 -8.69 3.70 -20.37
CA ASP A 80 -7.28 3.99 -20.21
C ASP A 80 -6.63 3.26 -19.01
N THR A 81 -7.43 2.53 -18.21
CA THR A 81 -6.92 1.80 -17.05
C THR A 81 -7.01 0.29 -17.26
N ILE A 82 -5.87 -0.36 -17.28
CA ILE A 82 -5.75 -1.82 -17.38
C ILE A 82 -5.59 -2.37 -15.95
N VAL A 83 -6.33 -3.44 -15.64
CA VAL A 83 -6.29 -4.10 -14.34
C VAL A 83 -5.69 -5.49 -14.50
N ILE A 84 -4.73 -5.84 -13.65
CA ILE A 84 -4.08 -7.15 -13.63
C ILE A 84 -4.12 -7.76 -12.22
N PRO A 85 -3.97 -9.08 -12.05
CA PRO A 85 -3.79 -9.66 -10.73
C PRO A 85 -2.43 -9.31 -10.13
N TYR A 86 -2.37 -9.16 -8.81
CA TYR A 86 -1.10 -9.05 -8.08
C TYR A 86 -0.37 -10.40 -8.08
N ASN A 87 0.96 -10.37 -8.01
CA ASN A 87 1.81 -11.56 -8.06
C ASN A 87 1.77 -12.36 -9.39
N ASP A 88 1.37 -11.74 -10.49
CA ASP A 88 1.35 -12.30 -11.84
C ASP A 88 2.16 -11.40 -12.80
N ALA A 89 3.45 -11.73 -12.96
CA ALA A 89 4.36 -11.00 -13.84
C ALA A 89 4.01 -11.22 -15.33
N ASP A 90 3.46 -12.38 -15.69
CA ASP A 90 3.05 -12.68 -17.06
C ASP A 90 1.83 -11.83 -17.47
N ALA A 91 0.91 -11.54 -16.53
CA ALA A 91 -0.18 -10.62 -16.79
C ALA A 91 0.33 -9.19 -17.06
N LEU A 92 1.36 -8.74 -16.34
CA LEU A 92 2.01 -7.45 -16.62
C LEU A 92 2.66 -7.46 -18.01
N GLU A 93 3.40 -8.50 -18.37
CA GLU A 93 4.01 -8.64 -19.69
C GLU A 93 2.96 -8.52 -20.81
N ARG A 94 1.83 -9.24 -20.67
CA ARG A 94 0.71 -9.17 -21.63
C ARG A 94 0.12 -7.76 -21.70
N ALA A 95 -0.07 -7.10 -20.55
CA ALA A 95 -0.65 -5.76 -20.50
C ALA A 95 0.25 -4.70 -21.18
N LEU A 96 1.56 -4.87 -21.14
CA LEU A 96 2.52 -3.93 -21.73
C LEU A 96 2.82 -4.18 -23.20
N ALA A 97 2.39 -5.29 -23.77
CA ALA A 97 2.69 -5.69 -25.14
C ALA A 97 2.25 -4.69 -26.22
N SER A 98 1.21 -3.87 -25.95
CA SER A 98 0.73 -2.83 -26.89
C SER A 98 1.67 -1.61 -26.96
N ASN A 99 2.59 -1.44 -26.01
CA ASN A 99 3.45 -0.24 -25.85
C ASN A 99 2.66 1.09 -25.67
N GLU A 100 1.41 1.03 -25.22
CA GLU A 100 0.55 2.21 -24.98
C GLU A 100 0.53 2.64 -23.48
N VAL A 101 1.18 1.88 -22.61
CA VAL A 101 1.13 2.07 -21.17
C VAL A 101 2.23 3.03 -20.71
N ALA A 102 1.82 4.13 -20.09
CA ALA A 102 2.72 5.14 -19.50
C ALA A 102 3.34 4.65 -18.19
N ALA A 103 2.54 4.03 -17.33
CA ALA A 103 2.97 3.61 -16.01
C ALA A 103 2.29 2.32 -15.54
N PHE A 104 3.02 1.53 -14.75
CA PHE A 104 2.46 0.57 -13.83
C PHE A 104 2.54 1.15 -12.41
N ILE A 105 1.38 1.44 -11.80
CA ILE A 105 1.29 1.87 -10.41
C ILE A 105 0.90 0.69 -9.53
N VAL A 106 1.66 0.47 -8.46
CA VAL A 106 1.45 -0.68 -7.56
C VAL A 106 1.87 -0.33 -6.13
N GLU A 107 1.12 -0.82 -5.15
CA GLU A 107 1.61 -0.93 -3.77
C GLU A 107 2.66 -2.06 -3.76
N PRO A 108 3.92 -1.82 -3.37
CA PRO A 108 4.96 -2.88 -3.37
C PRO A 108 4.62 -4.04 -2.40
N VAL A 109 3.86 -3.75 -1.37
CA VAL A 109 3.08 -4.69 -0.56
C VAL A 109 1.66 -4.15 -0.52
N MET A 110 0.67 -4.94 -0.93
CA MET A 110 -0.72 -4.49 -0.90
C MET A 110 -1.22 -4.48 0.54
N GLU A 111 -1.60 -3.30 1.03
CA GLU A 111 -2.05 -3.11 2.41
C GLU A 111 -3.50 -2.56 2.49
N ASN A 112 -4.27 -2.66 1.41
CA ASN A 112 -5.68 -2.31 1.36
C ASN A 112 -6.60 -3.54 1.22
N ILE A 113 -6.00 -4.73 1.27
CA ILE A 113 -6.66 -6.04 1.26
C ILE A 113 -6.04 -6.96 2.34
N GLY A 114 -5.94 -6.48 3.57
CA GLY A 114 -5.06 -7.07 4.57
C GLY A 114 -3.59 -6.75 4.25
N ILE A 115 -2.69 -7.69 4.49
CA ILE A 115 -1.29 -7.59 4.03
C ILE A 115 -1.04 -8.70 3.02
N CYS A 116 -0.86 -8.32 1.76
CA CYS A 116 -0.52 -9.25 0.68
C CYS A 116 0.91 -8.99 0.22
N LEU A 117 1.82 -9.91 0.58
CA LEU A 117 3.23 -9.81 0.25
C LEU A 117 3.51 -10.17 -1.21
N PRO A 118 4.51 -9.54 -1.85
CA PRO A 118 4.98 -9.99 -3.14
C PRO A 118 5.59 -11.39 -3.03
N ARG A 119 5.37 -12.23 -4.03
CA ARG A 119 6.09 -13.49 -4.14
C ARG A 119 7.58 -13.22 -4.38
N PRO A 120 8.48 -14.08 -3.90
CA PRO A 120 9.90 -13.95 -4.21
C PRO A 120 10.14 -13.80 -5.73
N GLY A 121 10.90 -12.78 -6.13
CA GLY A 121 11.20 -12.50 -7.53
C GLY A 121 10.13 -11.71 -8.30
N TYR A 122 8.94 -11.47 -7.73
CA TYR A 122 7.86 -10.77 -8.43
C TYR A 122 8.21 -9.31 -8.75
N LEU A 123 8.67 -8.55 -7.77
CA LEU A 123 8.98 -7.13 -7.98
C LEU A 123 10.22 -6.91 -8.85
N GLU A 124 11.18 -7.80 -8.79
CA GLU A 124 12.34 -7.82 -9.70
C GLU A 124 11.89 -8.07 -11.13
N ALA A 125 11.00 -9.04 -11.36
CA ALA A 125 10.40 -9.29 -12.66
C ALA A 125 9.59 -8.07 -13.15
N VAL A 126 8.79 -7.46 -12.29
CA VAL A 126 8.06 -6.21 -12.56
C VAL A 126 9.01 -5.11 -13.04
N ARG A 127 10.13 -4.90 -12.29
CA ARG A 127 11.13 -3.88 -12.65
C ARG A 127 11.74 -4.15 -14.04
N GLU A 128 12.09 -5.39 -14.33
CA GLU A 128 12.68 -5.79 -15.60
C GLU A 128 11.67 -5.62 -16.76
N ILE A 129 10.44 -6.08 -16.58
CA ILE A 129 9.37 -5.97 -17.57
C ILE A 129 9.09 -4.50 -17.90
N THR A 130 8.87 -3.67 -16.89
CA THR A 130 8.56 -2.24 -17.08
C THR A 130 9.69 -1.52 -17.81
N ARG A 131 10.95 -1.81 -17.47
CA ARG A 131 12.13 -1.26 -18.14
C ARG A 131 12.19 -1.64 -19.61
N ARG A 132 11.97 -2.93 -19.93
CA ARG A 132 12.01 -3.45 -21.31
C ARG A 132 10.96 -2.82 -22.20
N HIS A 133 9.77 -2.52 -21.66
CA HIS A 133 8.68 -1.88 -22.40
C HIS A 133 8.72 -0.34 -22.36
N GLY A 134 9.69 0.27 -21.67
CA GLY A 134 9.74 1.72 -21.49
C GLY A 134 8.49 2.28 -20.78
N THR A 135 7.89 1.47 -19.91
CA THR A 135 6.80 1.85 -19.01
C THR A 135 7.39 2.24 -17.66
N LEU A 136 6.95 3.34 -17.05
CA LEU A 136 7.48 3.76 -15.77
C LEU A 136 6.85 2.95 -14.63
N LEU A 137 7.69 2.52 -13.67
CA LEU A 137 7.26 1.88 -12.45
C LEU A 137 7.01 2.93 -11.37
N ILE A 138 5.79 2.99 -10.83
CA ILE A 138 5.42 3.85 -9.71
C ILE A 138 5.13 2.96 -8.49
N PHE A 139 5.93 3.09 -7.43
CA PHE A 139 5.59 2.51 -6.15
C PHE A 139 4.72 3.47 -5.34
N ASP A 140 3.52 3.03 -5.05
CA ASP A 140 2.67 3.70 -4.07
C ASP A 140 3.04 3.21 -2.67
N GLU A 141 3.87 3.99 -2.01
CA GLU A 141 4.31 3.75 -0.64
C GLU A 141 3.56 4.64 0.37
N VAL A 142 2.37 5.07 0.06
CA VAL A 142 1.55 5.87 0.98
C VAL A 142 1.27 5.11 2.27
N LYS A 143 1.16 3.78 2.22
CA LYS A 143 1.02 2.94 3.42
C LYS A 143 2.36 2.38 3.93
N THR A 144 3.29 2.04 3.07
CA THR A 144 4.54 1.35 3.44
C THR A 144 5.72 2.28 3.71
N GLY A 145 5.69 3.51 3.21
CA GLY A 145 6.86 4.38 3.09
C GLY A 145 7.62 4.72 4.38
N ILE A 146 6.93 4.83 5.52
CA ILE A 146 7.55 5.10 6.82
C ILE A 146 7.48 3.88 7.74
N THR A 147 6.53 2.99 7.47
CA THR A 147 6.20 1.88 8.38
C THR A 147 6.90 0.57 8.03
N ALA A 148 7.32 0.40 6.79
CA ALA A 148 7.99 -0.83 6.34
C ALA A 148 9.47 -0.92 6.76
N GLY A 149 10.07 0.21 7.07
CA GLY A 149 11.49 0.32 7.42
C GLY A 149 12.04 1.71 7.15
N TRP A 150 13.34 1.91 7.37
CA TRP A 150 14.00 3.20 7.17
C TRP A 150 13.83 3.78 5.74
N SER A 151 13.88 2.93 4.74
CA SER A 151 13.74 3.29 3.31
C SER A 151 12.44 2.77 2.70
N GLY A 152 11.40 2.61 3.53
CA GLY A 152 10.11 2.06 3.09
C GLY A 152 10.20 0.65 2.51
N ALA A 153 9.20 0.26 1.75
CA ALA A 153 9.19 -1.01 1.04
C ALA A 153 10.23 -1.05 -0.10
N THR A 154 10.55 0.08 -0.72
CA THR A 154 11.64 0.19 -1.70
C THR A 154 12.95 -0.37 -1.16
N GLY A 155 13.36 0.08 0.03
CA GLY A 155 14.58 -0.42 0.68
C GLY A 155 14.44 -1.82 1.23
N ALA A 156 13.31 -2.14 1.86
CA ALA A 156 13.07 -3.45 2.48
C ALA A 156 13.03 -4.59 1.45
N LEU A 157 12.55 -4.32 0.22
CA LEU A 157 12.41 -5.31 -0.87
C LEU A 157 13.51 -5.20 -1.93
N GLY A 158 14.38 -4.18 -1.86
CA GLY A 158 15.54 -4.04 -2.72
C GLY A 158 15.24 -3.70 -4.19
N VAL A 159 14.05 -3.19 -4.49
CA VAL A 159 13.65 -2.81 -5.85
C VAL A 159 13.36 -1.31 -5.91
N THR A 160 14.11 -0.58 -6.73
CA THR A 160 13.94 0.87 -6.90
C THR A 160 13.05 1.17 -8.11
N PRO A 161 11.90 1.83 -7.94
CA PRO A 161 11.03 2.27 -9.02
C PRO A 161 11.54 3.55 -9.70
N ASP A 162 10.83 4.01 -10.73
CA ASP A 162 11.11 5.31 -11.36
C ASP A 162 10.53 6.46 -10.54
N LEU A 163 9.38 6.23 -9.90
CA LEU A 163 8.67 7.19 -9.04
C LEU A 163 8.17 6.50 -7.76
N VAL A 164 8.21 7.22 -6.64
CA VAL A 164 7.64 6.80 -5.34
C VAL A 164 6.66 7.85 -4.86
N CYS A 165 5.50 7.41 -4.33
CA CYS A 165 4.51 8.26 -3.69
C CYS A 165 4.47 7.99 -2.18
N LEU A 166 4.48 9.04 -1.37
CA LEU A 166 4.45 8.99 0.10
C LEU A 166 3.33 9.88 0.64
N ALA A 167 2.78 9.53 1.80
CA ALA A 167 1.85 10.37 2.57
C ALA A 167 1.70 9.83 4.00
N LYS A 168 0.51 9.97 4.58
CA LYS A 168 0.13 9.44 5.91
C LYS A 168 1.14 9.83 6.99
N SER A 169 1.94 8.88 7.47
CA SER A 169 2.91 9.08 8.56
C SER A 169 3.98 10.14 8.25
N LEU A 170 4.21 10.46 6.97
CA LEU A 170 5.19 11.44 6.52
C LEU A 170 5.02 12.81 7.18
N GLY A 171 3.78 13.25 7.37
CA GLY A 171 3.44 14.55 7.93
C GLY A 171 3.34 14.59 9.46
N GLY A 172 3.56 13.48 10.17
CA GLY A 172 3.41 13.43 11.62
C GLY A 172 2.02 13.82 12.13
N GLY A 173 0.97 13.51 11.36
CA GLY A 173 -0.42 13.88 11.64
C GLY A 173 -0.90 15.12 10.90
N LEU A 174 -0.02 15.88 10.24
CA LEU A 174 -0.41 17.00 9.38
C LEU A 174 -0.59 16.56 7.91
N PRO A 175 -1.44 17.26 7.14
CA PRO A 175 -1.70 16.94 5.73
C PRO A 175 -0.43 17.10 4.89
N LEU A 176 0.19 15.99 4.49
CA LEU A 176 1.36 15.94 3.64
C LEU A 176 1.33 14.72 2.75
N GLY A 177 1.60 14.93 1.49
CA GLY A 177 2.02 13.94 0.53
C GLY A 177 3.32 14.36 -0.14
N ALA A 178 3.98 13.43 -0.77
CA ALA A 178 5.16 13.70 -1.57
C ALA A 178 5.26 12.65 -2.69
N PHE A 179 5.86 13.05 -3.79
CA PHE A 179 6.34 12.09 -4.78
C PHE A 179 7.75 12.47 -5.20
N GLY A 180 8.54 11.45 -5.42
CA GLY A 180 9.92 11.61 -5.83
C GLY A 180 10.27 10.64 -6.95
N GLY A 181 11.31 10.93 -7.68
CA GLY A 181 11.67 10.10 -8.81
C GLY A 181 13.06 10.34 -9.36
N THR A 182 13.35 9.61 -10.43
CA THR A 182 14.55 9.80 -11.23
C THR A 182 14.61 11.22 -11.79
N ARG A 183 15.81 11.68 -12.10
CA ARG A 183 15.99 13.01 -12.70
C ARG A 183 15.20 13.14 -14.01
N GLU A 184 15.20 12.11 -14.85
CA GLU A 184 14.43 12.09 -16.11
C GLU A 184 12.93 12.37 -15.88
N CYS A 185 12.34 11.74 -14.88
CA CYS A 185 10.94 11.95 -14.51
C CYS A 185 10.70 13.37 -13.99
N MET A 186 11.49 13.80 -13.02
CA MET A 186 11.23 15.03 -12.30
C MET A 186 11.60 16.29 -13.09
N ASP A 187 12.50 16.20 -14.07
CA ASP A 187 12.84 17.28 -14.98
C ASP A 187 11.67 17.68 -15.90
N GLN A 188 10.63 16.83 -16.06
CA GLN A 188 9.41 17.24 -16.75
C GLN A 188 8.72 18.42 -16.06
N ILE A 189 8.74 18.42 -14.71
CA ILE A 189 8.19 19.51 -13.90
C ILE A 189 9.12 20.73 -13.94
N THR A 190 10.43 20.52 -13.78
CA THR A 190 11.42 21.60 -13.78
C THR A 190 11.44 22.33 -15.12
N ALA A 191 11.26 21.62 -16.23
CA ALA A 191 11.18 22.17 -17.57
C ALA A 191 9.81 22.79 -17.92
N GLY A 192 8.82 22.73 -17.01
CA GLY A 192 7.48 23.27 -17.22
C GLY A 192 6.61 22.48 -18.21
N ARG A 193 7.02 21.26 -18.60
CA ARG A 193 6.21 20.39 -19.48
C ARG A 193 5.06 19.76 -18.73
N VAL A 194 5.27 19.42 -17.46
CA VAL A 194 4.24 18.92 -16.54
C VAL A 194 4.04 19.94 -15.44
N LEU A 195 2.81 20.39 -15.25
CA LEU A 195 2.47 21.32 -14.18
C LEU A 195 2.21 20.55 -12.88
N HIS A 196 2.85 20.99 -11.80
CA HIS A 196 2.60 20.57 -10.44
C HIS A 196 2.28 21.81 -9.62
N LEU A 197 1.04 21.99 -9.22
CA LEU A 197 0.52 23.16 -8.55
C LEU A 197 -0.28 22.80 -7.30
N GLY A 198 -0.20 23.61 -6.27
CA GLY A 198 -0.98 23.48 -5.06
C GLY A 198 -0.65 24.61 -4.08
N THR A 199 -1.66 25.36 -3.67
CA THR A 199 -1.50 26.55 -2.82
C THR A 199 -0.76 26.25 -1.52
N TYR A 200 -1.02 25.07 -0.93
CA TYR A 200 -0.45 24.68 0.36
C TYR A 200 0.71 23.70 0.25
N ASN A 201 1.13 23.36 -0.97
CA ASN A 201 2.24 22.42 -1.17
C ASN A 201 3.53 22.96 -0.55
N GLY A 202 4.14 22.17 0.33
CA GLY A 202 5.39 22.53 0.99
C GLY A 202 5.25 23.70 1.98
N ASN A 203 4.07 23.91 2.60
CA ASN A 203 3.92 25.00 3.57
C ASN A 203 4.87 24.80 4.77
N PRO A 204 5.38 25.91 5.36
CA PRO A 204 6.45 25.84 6.36
C PRO A 204 6.10 25.04 7.61
N LEU A 205 4.85 25.08 8.06
CA LEU A 205 4.42 24.34 9.26
C LEU A 205 4.52 22.83 9.05
N VAL A 206 3.99 22.35 7.92
CA VAL A 206 4.01 20.91 7.58
C VAL A 206 5.43 20.45 7.27
N MET A 207 6.24 21.28 6.62
CA MET A 207 7.65 20.95 6.37
C MET A 207 8.45 20.83 7.68
N ALA A 208 8.24 21.73 8.65
CA ALA A 208 8.87 21.63 9.96
C ALA A 208 8.47 20.36 10.70
N ALA A 209 7.18 20.00 10.68
CA ALA A 209 6.70 18.74 11.26
C ALA A 209 7.31 17.50 10.59
N ALA A 210 7.37 17.48 9.26
CA ALA A 210 7.98 16.39 8.51
C ALA A 210 9.48 16.25 8.81
N VAL A 211 10.21 17.36 8.92
CA VAL A 211 11.62 17.34 9.31
C VAL A 211 11.78 16.73 10.70
N ALA A 212 11.00 17.18 11.69
CA ALA A 212 11.05 16.63 13.05
C ALA A 212 10.74 15.12 13.07
N VAL A 213 9.66 14.70 12.39
CA VAL A 213 9.29 13.27 12.29
C VAL A 213 10.40 12.44 11.68
N LEU A 214 10.98 12.90 10.58
CA LEU A 214 11.96 12.12 9.84
C LEU A 214 13.37 12.14 10.46
N SER A 215 13.74 13.19 11.20
CA SER A 215 15.09 13.32 11.77
C SER A 215 15.17 12.98 13.25
N GLU A 216 14.08 13.15 14.01
CA GLU A 216 14.11 13.04 15.47
C GLU A 216 13.22 11.92 16.02
N VAL A 217 12.14 11.56 15.30
CA VAL A 217 11.17 10.56 15.77
C VAL A 217 11.38 9.21 15.09
N CYS A 218 11.32 9.18 13.75
CA CYS A 218 11.49 7.95 12.97
C CYS A 218 12.96 7.75 12.60
N THR A 219 13.85 7.62 13.61
CA THR A 219 15.26 7.28 13.40
C THR A 219 15.42 5.81 12.97
N PRO A 220 16.57 5.39 12.44
CA PRO A 220 16.82 3.97 12.13
C PRO A 220 16.60 3.06 13.34
N GLU A 221 17.08 3.49 14.53
CA GLU A 221 16.99 2.75 15.79
C GLU A 221 15.52 2.60 16.22
N GLU A 222 14.75 3.68 16.24
CA GLU A 222 13.33 3.65 16.61
C GLU A 222 12.50 2.87 15.61
N THR A 223 12.82 2.96 14.33
CA THR A 223 12.18 2.16 13.29
C THR A 223 12.39 0.67 13.54
N GLN A 224 13.63 0.27 13.85
CA GLN A 224 13.95 -1.13 14.15
C GLN A 224 13.30 -1.62 15.45
N ALA A 225 13.30 -0.78 16.51
CA ALA A 225 12.63 -1.10 17.76
C ALA A 225 11.11 -1.29 17.59
N THR A 226 10.48 -0.44 16.78
CA THR A 226 9.05 -0.53 16.45
C THR A 226 8.73 -1.84 15.70
N ILE A 227 9.56 -2.21 14.73
CA ILE A 227 9.42 -3.48 14.00
C ILE A 227 9.57 -4.68 14.94
N ALA A 228 10.53 -4.62 15.88
CA ALA A 228 10.72 -5.70 16.85
C ALA A 228 9.51 -5.87 17.80
N ARG A 229 8.92 -4.76 18.28
CA ARG A 229 7.67 -4.82 19.08
C ARG A 229 6.52 -5.45 18.27
N ASN A 230 6.41 -5.09 17.00
CA ASN A 230 5.42 -5.71 16.10
C ASN A 230 5.67 -7.22 15.92
N SER A 231 6.92 -7.64 15.81
CA SER A 231 7.27 -9.07 15.70
C SER A 231 6.88 -9.86 16.95
N ALA A 232 7.03 -9.27 18.14
CA ALA A 232 6.59 -9.88 19.39
C ALA A 232 5.06 -10.04 19.43
N LEU A 233 4.31 -9.00 19.01
CA LEU A 233 2.86 -9.07 18.89
C LEU A 233 2.40 -10.17 17.91
N VAL A 234 3.01 -10.24 16.74
CA VAL A 234 2.71 -11.27 15.73
C VAL A 234 2.97 -12.66 16.28
N ALA A 235 4.07 -12.86 17.00
CA ALA A 235 4.39 -14.15 17.63
C ALA A 235 3.32 -14.54 18.67
N ALA A 236 2.93 -13.62 19.55
CA ALA A 236 1.89 -13.86 20.55
C ALA A 236 0.54 -14.22 19.91
N CYS A 237 0.11 -13.52 18.86
CA CYS A 237 -1.12 -13.87 18.15
C CYS A 237 -1.03 -15.25 17.48
N ASN A 238 0.13 -15.61 16.92
CA ASN A 238 0.34 -16.95 16.33
C ASN A 238 0.29 -18.07 17.37
N GLU A 239 0.76 -17.83 18.60
CA GLU A 239 0.63 -18.78 19.70
C GLU A 239 -0.85 -19.05 20.03
N VAL A 240 -1.68 -17.99 20.10
CA VAL A 240 -3.12 -18.11 20.31
C VAL A 240 -3.78 -18.92 19.18
N ILE A 241 -3.51 -18.55 17.92
CA ILE A 241 -4.07 -19.24 16.74
C ILE A 241 -3.70 -20.72 16.73
N SER A 242 -2.42 -21.02 16.95
CA SER A 242 -1.90 -22.40 16.93
C SER A 242 -2.44 -23.23 18.10
N GLY A 243 -2.52 -22.63 19.29
CA GLY A 243 -3.06 -23.29 20.49
C GLY A 243 -4.51 -23.70 20.35
N ALA A 244 -5.31 -22.90 19.65
CA ALA A 244 -6.72 -23.17 19.40
C ALA A 244 -7.00 -23.93 18.09
N GLY A 245 -5.98 -24.17 17.25
CA GLY A 245 -6.13 -24.88 15.97
C GLY A 245 -7.02 -24.13 14.96
N LEU A 246 -6.99 -22.78 14.96
CA LEU A 246 -7.85 -21.97 14.12
C LEU A 246 -7.38 -21.91 12.66
N PRO A 247 -8.30 -21.83 11.68
CA PRO A 247 -7.98 -21.63 10.27
C PRO A 247 -7.66 -20.15 10.00
N ALA A 248 -6.65 -19.63 10.67
CA ALA A 248 -6.19 -18.25 10.60
C ALA A 248 -4.66 -18.19 10.67
N HIS A 249 -4.10 -17.05 10.33
CA HIS A 249 -2.68 -16.78 10.49
C HIS A 249 -2.46 -15.28 10.73
N THR A 250 -1.30 -14.92 11.28
CA THR A 250 -0.86 -13.53 11.28
C THR A 250 0.14 -13.28 10.17
N ILE A 251 0.16 -12.06 9.67
CA ILE A 251 1.12 -11.59 8.69
C ILE A 251 1.69 -10.25 9.13
N GLN A 252 2.96 -10.00 8.82
CA GLN A 252 3.69 -8.79 9.18
C GLN A 252 4.40 -8.20 7.96
N PHE A 253 4.38 -6.86 7.87
CA PHE A 253 5.34 -6.12 7.05
C PHE A 253 5.76 -4.83 7.77
N GLY A 254 7.03 -4.74 8.14
CA GLY A 254 7.54 -3.64 8.96
C GLY A 254 6.83 -3.53 10.32
N ALA A 255 6.30 -2.36 10.62
CA ALA A 255 5.59 -2.05 11.87
C ALA A 255 4.09 -2.40 11.82
N LYS A 256 3.61 -2.99 10.74
CA LYS A 256 2.22 -3.39 10.54
C LYS A 256 2.04 -4.89 10.58
N GLY A 257 0.87 -5.31 11.03
CA GLY A 257 0.45 -6.71 11.01
C GLY A 257 -1.07 -6.81 11.02
N CYS A 258 -1.56 -8.00 10.77
CA CYS A 258 -2.99 -8.33 10.90
C CYS A 258 -3.18 -9.81 11.21
N VAL A 259 -4.31 -10.14 11.83
CA VAL A 259 -4.85 -11.50 11.83
C VAL A 259 -5.70 -11.65 10.57
N THR A 260 -5.41 -12.68 9.81
CA THR A 260 -6.17 -13.05 8.60
C THR A 260 -6.93 -14.33 8.85
N TRP A 261 -8.26 -14.27 8.76
CA TRP A 261 -9.16 -15.40 8.94
C TRP A 261 -9.28 -16.23 7.66
N ALA A 262 -8.16 -16.78 7.25
CA ALA A 262 -7.99 -17.72 6.15
C ALA A 262 -6.82 -18.66 6.47
N PRO A 263 -6.88 -19.94 6.08
CA PRO A 263 -5.80 -20.89 6.38
C PRO A 263 -4.51 -20.59 5.59
N GLU A 264 -4.65 -20.01 4.42
CA GLU A 264 -3.52 -19.71 3.52
C GLU A 264 -3.28 -18.21 3.39
N PRO A 265 -2.02 -17.78 3.20
CA PRO A 265 -1.69 -16.38 2.97
C PRO A 265 -2.37 -15.81 1.72
N ILE A 266 -2.85 -14.58 1.82
CA ILE A 266 -3.41 -13.82 0.70
C ILE A 266 -2.29 -13.57 -0.33
N ARG A 267 -2.53 -13.94 -1.59
CA ARG A 267 -1.61 -13.76 -2.72
C ARG A 267 -2.08 -12.71 -3.71
N ASN A 268 -3.38 -12.42 -3.71
CA ASN A 268 -4.05 -11.47 -4.59
C ASN A 268 -5.43 -11.10 -4.01
N TYR A 269 -6.16 -10.26 -4.74
CA TYR A 269 -7.50 -9.83 -4.33
C TYR A 269 -8.52 -10.97 -4.20
N ARG A 270 -8.41 -12.03 -5.02
CA ARG A 270 -9.37 -13.15 -4.99
C ARG A 270 -9.21 -13.98 -3.71
N ASP A 271 -7.97 -14.19 -3.26
CA ASP A 271 -7.70 -14.85 -1.98
C ASP A 271 -8.24 -14.01 -0.82
N TYR A 272 -8.04 -12.68 -0.85
CA TYR A 272 -8.62 -11.77 0.13
C TYR A 272 -10.14 -11.90 0.21
N LYS A 273 -10.85 -12.04 -0.92
CA LYS A 273 -12.30 -12.19 -0.94
C LYS A 273 -12.80 -13.52 -0.34
N ALA A 274 -11.90 -14.50 -0.18
CA ALA A 274 -12.19 -15.77 0.48
C ALA A 274 -11.99 -15.75 2.01
N THR A 275 -11.48 -14.62 2.56
CA THR A 275 -11.33 -14.43 4.01
C THR A 275 -12.70 -14.48 4.71
N ASN A 276 -12.74 -15.03 5.92
CA ASN A 276 -13.92 -15.00 6.76
C ASN A 276 -14.11 -13.62 7.41
N PHE A 277 -14.83 -12.75 6.71
CA PHE A 277 -15.08 -11.37 7.16
C PHE A 277 -15.99 -11.29 8.39
N ASP A 278 -16.87 -12.26 8.62
CA ASP A 278 -17.73 -12.27 9.80
C ASP A 278 -16.90 -12.47 11.07
N LEU A 279 -15.93 -13.39 11.06
CA LEU A 279 -14.99 -13.55 12.17
C LEU A 279 -14.08 -12.33 12.35
N ALA A 280 -13.58 -11.73 11.26
CA ALA A 280 -12.78 -10.53 11.34
C ALA A 280 -13.58 -9.35 11.95
N PHE A 281 -14.85 -9.21 11.59
CA PHE A 281 -15.74 -8.20 12.17
C PHE A 281 -16.04 -8.46 13.63
N ALA A 282 -16.35 -9.71 14.00
CA ALA A 282 -16.59 -10.10 15.40
C ALA A 282 -15.37 -9.80 16.28
N GLN A 283 -14.16 -10.17 15.81
CA GLN A 283 -12.90 -9.84 16.48
C GLN A 283 -12.71 -8.33 16.67
N TRP A 284 -13.01 -7.53 15.65
CA TRP A 284 -12.89 -6.07 15.71
C TRP A 284 -13.83 -5.47 16.77
N ILE A 285 -15.12 -5.89 16.79
CA ILE A 285 -16.11 -5.45 17.79
C ILE A 285 -15.67 -5.88 19.20
N HIS A 286 -15.19 -7.13 19.36
CA HIS A 286 -14.69 -7.61 20.64
C HIS A 286 -13.53 -6.75 21.15
N GLY A 287 -12.58 -6.41 20.28
CA GLY A 287 -11.45 -5.54 20.60
C GLY A 287 -11.88 -4.16 21.09
N ILE A 288 -12.79 -3.49 20.36
CA ILE A 288 -13.32 -2.18 20.74
C ILE A 288 -13.96 -2.23 22.14
N ASN A 289 -14.78 -3.22 22.42
CA ASN A 289 -15.46 -3.39 23.71
C ASN A 289 -14.47 -3.62 24.88
N ARG A 290 -13.21 -3.96 24.58
CA ARG A 290 -12.11 -4.19 25.55
C ARG A 290 -11.04 -3.13 25.51
N GLY A 291 -11.30 -2.00 24.86
CA GLY A 291 -10.41 -0.83 24.81
C GLY A 291 -9.27 -0.93 23.80
N VAL A 292 -9.31 -1.91 22.90
CA VAL A 292 -8.39 -2.00 21.75
C VAL A 292 -9.09 -1.49 20.50
N MET A 293 -8.76 -0.27 20.08
CA MET A 293 -9.37 0.36 18.93
C MET A 293 -8.45 0.24 17.70
N LEU A 294 -8.91 -0.50 16.71
CA LEU A 294 -8.33 -0.54 15.37
C LEU A 294 -9.13 0.38 14.43
N PRO A 295 -8.56 0.78 13.28
CA PRO A 295 -9.29 1.50 12.25
C PRO A 295 -10.57 0.76 11.84
N PRO A 296 -11.65 1.46 11.47
CA PRO A 296 -12.84 0.82 10.96
C PRO A 296 -12.58 0.24 9.57
N GLY A 297 -12.85 -1.03 9.41
CA GLY A 297 -12.63 -1.76 8.16
C GLY A 297 -11.94 -3.10 8.42
N LEU A 298 -12.36 -4.11 7.67
CA LEU A 298 -11.86 -5.48 7.87
C LEU A 298 -10.58 -5.77 7.07
N ASP A 299 -10.11 -4.80 6.33
CA ASP A 299 -8.89 -4.79 5.52
C ASP A 299 -7.76 -3.95 6.14
N GLU A 300 -8.03 -3.35 7.31
CA GLU A 300 -7.04 -2.54 7.99
C GLU A 300 -6.16 -3.40 8.92
N GLN A 301 -4.92 -2.98 9.02
CA GLN A 301 -3.90 -3.59 9.86
C GLN A 301 -3.76 -2.82 11.16
N TRP A 302 -3.26 -3.47 12.22
CA TRP A 302 -2.66 -2.69 13.29
C TRP A 302 -1.35 -2.05 12.83
N LEU A 303 -1.03 -0.93 13.42
CA LEU A 303 0.23 -0.22 13.20
C LEU A 303 0.86 0.09 14.56
N ILE A 304 2.00 -0.54 14.83
CA ILE A 304 2.82 -0.19 15.99
C ILE A 304 3.60 1.08 15.66
N SER A 305 3.45 2.09 16.50
CA SER A 305 4.19 3.35 16.38
C SER A 305 5.32 3.40 17.40
N VAL A 306 6.20 4.37 17.26
CA VAL A 306 7.28 4.65 18.23
C VAL A 306 6.75 4.99 19.64
N MET A 307 5.47 5.38 19.76
CA MET A 307 4.81 5.72 21.01
C MET A 307 4.22 4.53 21.76
N HIS A 308 4.01 3.39 21.08
CA HIS A 308 3.52 2.18 21.75
C HIS A 308 4.64 1.51 22.53
N SER A 309 4.38 1.20 23.81
CA SER A 309 5.22 0.30 24.60
C SER A 309 5.06 -1.16 24.14
N GLU A 310 5.86 -2.06 24.67
CA GLU A 310 5.68 -3.50 24.50
C GLU A 310 4.36 -3.98 25.12
N GLU A 311 3.99 -3.42 26.28
CA GLU A 311 2.73 -3.71 26.97
C GLU A 311 1.52 -3.30 26.11
N ASP A 312 1.56 -2.10 25.50
CA ASP A 312 0.49 -1.65 24.58
C ASP A 312 0.32 -2.61 23.39
N ALA A 313 1.43 -3.05 22.81
CA ALA A 313 1.41 -3.99 21.69
C ALA A 313 0.83 -5.36 22.10
N LEU A 314 1.29 -5.92 23.22
CA LEU A 314 0.85 -7.23 23.71
C LEU A 314 -0.59 -7.22 24.23
N ARG A 315 -1.09 -6.06 24.68
CA ARG A 315 -2.51 -5.91 25.07
C ARG A 315 -3.47 -6.35 23.95
N TYR A 316 -3.11 -6.12 22.67
CA TYR A 316 -3.91 -6.64 21.56
C TYR A 316 -3.93 -8.18 21.56
N ALA A 317 -2.79 -8.83 21.77
CA ALA A 317 -2.72 -10.30 21.80
C ALA A 317 -3.54 -10.90 22.94
N ASP A 318 -3.53 -10.26 24.13
CA ASP A 318 -4.35 -10.67 25.26
C ASP A 318 -5.84 -10.61 24.91
N VAL A 319 -6.31 -9.48 24.35
CA VAL A 319 -7.70 -9.31 23.95
C VAL A 319 -8.09 -10.25 22.81
N PHE A 320 -7.15 -10.54 21.90
CA PHE A 320 -7.37 -11.55 20.87
C PHE A 320 -7.49 -12.96 21.46
N GLY A 321 -6.68 -13.30 22.48
CA GLY A 321 -6.80 -14.54 23.24
C GLY A 321 -8.17 -14.68 23.90
N GLU A 322 -8.65 -13.62 24.60
CA GLU A 322 -10.00 -13.60 25.19
C GLU A 322 -11.10 -13.86 24.14
N PHE A 323 -10.96 -13.28 22.92
CA PHE A 323 -11.89 -13.52 21.81
C PHE A 323 -11.87 -14.98 21.35
N VAL A 324 -10.68 -15.57 21.24
CA VAL A 324 -10.53 -16.96 20.80
C VAL A 324 -11.10 -17.93 21.84
N ASP A 325 -10.89 -17.67 23.14
CA ASP A 325 -11.45 -18.47 24.21
C ASP A 325 -12.98 -18.45 24.19
N GLU A 326 -13.60 -17.28 23.96
CA GLU A 326 -15.05 -17.17 23.81
C GLU A 326 -15.58 -17.84 22.52
N LEU A 327 -14.79 -17.83 21.43
CA LEU A 327 -15.17 -18.44 20.17
C LEU A 327 -15.16 -19.99 20.24
N THR A 328 -14.31 -20.54 21.10
CA THR A 328 -14.06 -22.00 21.18
C THR A 328 -14.73 -22.66 22.37
N ALA A 329 -15.35 -21.90 23.28
CA ALA A 329 -16.12 -22.38 24.44
C ALA A 329 -17.47 -22.99 24.01
#